data_5bb3648e653e5b25132ad7277b8bc8ee
#
_entry.id   5bb3648e653e5b25132ad7277b8bc8ee
#
_cell.length_a   1.000
_cell.length_b   1.000
_cell.length_c   1.000
_cell.angle_alpha   90.00
_cell.angle_beta   90.00
_cell.angle_gamma   90.00
#
_symmetry.space_group_name_H-M   'P 1'
#
loop_
_entity.id
_entity.type
_entity.pdbx_description
1 polymer ?
#
loop_
_entity_poly.entity_id
_entity_poly.type
_entity_poly.pdbx_seq_one_letter_code
_entity_poly.pdbx_strand_id
1 'polypeptide(L)'
;MAQQTGILCHITSLPKGLEDAEKFLDYAASYGASQWQVLPITPPDEHGSPYSSPSAFAAWDELGQSVEADMKDESFWLEDWLMFEQLKIKFGGKPWHEWPPEYRNRDPVALAEIATIPLHKLDLWVVGMR
;
A
#
# COMPACT_ATOMS: atom_id res chain seq x y z
N MET A 1 29.13 24.03 -0.56
CA MET A 1 28.26 22.85 -0.90
C MET A 1 27.48 23.20 -2.15
N ALA A 2 27.37 22.29 -3.08
CA ALA A 2 26.51 22.49 -4.24
C ALA A 2 25.04 22.54 -3.79
N GLN A 3 24.31 23.52 -4.28
CA GLN A 3 22.87 23.63 -4.02
C GLN A 3 22.15 22.48 -4.75
N GLN A 4 21.35 21.71 -4.02
CA GLN A 4 20.53 20.64 -4.58
C GLN A 4 19.10 21.16 -4.76
N THR A 5 18.50 20.79 -5.88
CA THR A 5 17.10 21.14 -6.20
C THR A 5 16.30 19.86 -6.27
N GLY A 6 15.19 19.82 -5.53
CA GLY A 6 14.27 18.69 -5.53
C GLY A 6 12.87 19.06 -6.05
N ILE A 7 12.16 18.07 -6.53
CA ILE A 7 10.75 18.17 -6.91
C ILE A 7 9.93 17.28 -6.00
N LEU A 8 8.89 17.83 -5.36
CA LEU A 8 7.88 17.05 -4.65
C LEU A 8 6.75 16.75 -5.61
N CYS A 9 6.61 15.47 -5.97
CA CYS A 9 5.51 15.00 -6.81
C CYS A 9 5.20 13.55 -6.44
N HIS A 10 3.99 13.28 -5.98
CA HIS A 10 3.65 11.91 -5.64
C HIS A 10 3.46 11.05 -6.89
N ILE A 11 3.75 9.75 -6.77
CA ILE A 11 3.70 8.78 -7.88
C ILE A 11 2.32 8.74 -8.54
N THR A 12 1.25 8.84 -7.75
CA THR A 12 -0.13 8.87 -8.25
C THR A 12 -0.49 10.11 -9.07
N SER A 13 0.36 11.14 -9.07
CA SER A 13 0.21 12.30 -9.95
C SER A 13 0.75 12.06 -11.35
N LEU A 14 1.48 10.96 -11.56
CA LEU A 14 1.95 10.56 -12.87
C LEU A 14 0.84 9.79 -13.61
N PRO A 15 0.63 9.98 -14.92
CA PRO A 15 -0.49 9.40 -15.66
C PRO A 15 -0.61 7.87 -15.55
N LYS A 16 0.53 7.19 -15.46
CA LYS A 16 0.62 5.73 -15.31
C LYS A 16 1.32 5.29 -14.01
N GLY A 17 1.37 6.14 -13.00
CA GLY A 17 2.05 5.82 -11.75
C GLY A 17 3.52 5.46 -11.95
N LEU A 18 3.96 4.36 -11.36
CA LEU A 18 5.36 3.90 -11.43
C LEU A 18 5.87 3.60 -12.84
N GLU A 19 5.00 3.28 -13.80
CA GLU A 19 5.44 3.04 -15.19
C GLU A 19 6.01 4.31 -15.84
N ASP A 20 5.61 5.48 -15.39
CA ASP A 20 6.13 6.75 -15.89
C ASP A 20 7.29 7.30 -15.05
N ALA A 21 7.74 6.59 -14.02
CA ALA A 21 8.76 7.08 -13.07
C ALA A 21 10.08 7.41 -13.76
N GLU A 22 10.56 6.54 -14.64
CA GLU A 22 11.82 6.76 -15.37
C GLU A 22 11.75 8.00 -16.26
N LYS A 23 10.67 8.16 -17.02
CA LYS A 23 10.45 9.35 -17.85
C LYS A 23 10.37 10.61 -17.02
N PHE A 24 9.74 10.54 -15.86
CA PHE A 24 9.64 11.68 -14.96
C PHE A 24 11.02 12.05 -14.39
N LEU A 25 11.84 11.08 -14.02
CA LEU A 25 13.21 11.29 -13.55
C LEU A 25 14.08 11.95 -14.63
N ASP A 26 14.03 11.47 -15.85
CA ASP A 26 14.77 12.04 -16.99
C ASP A 26 14.31 13.48 -17.27
N TYR A 27 13.02 13.72 -17.25
CA TYR A 27 12.45 15.06 -17.40
C TYR A 27 12.93 16.00 -16.30
N ALA A 28 12.80 15.61 -15.03
CA ALA A 28 13.21 16.41 -13.90
C ALA A 28 14.71 16.71 -13.90
N ALA A 29 15.53 15.72 -14.22
CA ALA A 29 16.98 15.87 -14.34
C ALA A 29 17.37 16.86 -15.45
N SER A 30 16.66 16.86 -16.58
CA SER A 30 16.90 17.79 -17.69
C SER A 30 16.71 19.26 -17.30
N TYR A 31 15.93 19.53 -16.25
CA TYR A 31 15.72 20.85 -15.68
C TYR A 31 16.59 21.12 -14.42
N GLY A 32 17.57 20.25 -14.15
CA GLY A 32 18.51 20.43 -13.06
C GLY A 32 18.06 19.94 -11.69
N ALA A 33 16.95 19.22 -11.61
CA ALA A 33 16.56 18.56 -10.37
C ALA A 33 17.47 17.35 -10.09
N SER A 34 17.91 17.22 -8.85
CA SER A 34 18.76 16.13 -8.39
C SER A 34 18.06 15.20 -7.39
N GLN A 35 16.83 15.53 -7.00
CA GLN A 35 16.04 14.77 -6.04
C GLN A 35 14.58 14.76 -6.44
N TRP A 36 13.95 13.60 -6.26
CA TRP A 36 12.52 13.43 -6.36
C TRP A 36 11.98 12.97 -5.01
N GLN A 37 11.11 13.78 -4.41
CA GLN A 37 10.43 13.49 -3.16
C GLN A 37 9.00 13.01 -3.45
N VAL A 38 8.62 11.91 -2.84
CA VAL A 38 7.26 11.35 -2.90
C VAL A 38 6.64 11.37 -1.50
N LEU A 39 5.30 11.25 -1.44
CA LEU A 39 4.60 10.98 -0.19
C LEU A 39 4.75 9.49 0.18
N PRO A 40 4.36 9.07 1.40
CA PRO A 40 4.35 7.64 1.74
C PRO A 40 3.59 6.83 0.69
N ILE A 41 4.16 5.70 0.29
CA ILE A 41 3.63 4.84 -0.80
C ILE A 41 2.69 3.74 -0.28
N THR A 42 2.30 3.81 0.97
CA THR A 42 1.33 2.93 1.61
C THR A 42 -0.10 3.34 1.28
N PRO A 43 -1.09 2.43 1.41
CA PRO A 43 -2.49 2.74 1.12
C PRO A 43 -2.96 3.96 1.90
N PRO A 44 -3.68 4.90 1.29
CA PRO A 44 -4.20 6.06 2.00
C PRO A 44 -5.36 5.69 2.94
N ASP A 45 -5.70 6.61 3.82
CA ASP A 45 -6.94 6.53 4.59
C ASP A 45 -8.17 6.83 3.71
N GLU A 46 -9.35 6.84 4.33
CA GLU A 46 -10.64 7.13 3.66
C GLU A 46 -10.73 8.54 3.06
N HIS A 47 -9.83 9.44 3.47
CA HIS A 47 -9.73 10.82 2.97
C HIS A 47 -8.65 10.99 1.90
N GLY A 48 -7.97 9.90 1.53
CA GLY A 48 -6.88 9.91 0.56
C GLY A 48 -5.52 10.35 1.12
N SER A 49 -5.36 10.37 2.45
CA SER A 49 -4.09 10.73 3.09
C SER A 49 -3.19 9.51 3.28
N PRO A 50 -2.00 9.47 2.67
CA PRO A 50 -1.05 8.39 2.90
C PRO A 50 -0.35 8.48 4.26
N TYR A 51 -0.46 9.62 4.95
CA TYR A 51 0.12 9.81 6.29
C TYR A 51 -0.67 9.11 7.40
N SER A 52 -1.93 8.79 7.15
CA SER A 52 -2.81 8.05 8.06
C SER A 52 -3.10 6.65 7.54
N SER A 53 -2.11 6.02 6.90
CA SER A 53 -2.25 4.70 6.29
C SER A 53 -2.65 3.63 7.31
N PRO A 54 -3.56 2.71 6.95
CA PRO A 54 -3.88 1.55 7.78
C PRO A 54 -2.77 0.49 7.80
N SER A 55 -1.77 0.59 6.94
CA SER A 55 -0.64 -0.35 6.88
C SER A 55 0.69 0.38 6.69
N ALA A 56 1.74 -0.12 7.34
CA ALA A 56 3.10 0.33 7.14
C ALA A 56 3.86 -0.48 6.06
N PHE A 57 3.31 -1.61 5.63
CA PHE A 57 3.98 -2.57 4.74
C PHE A 57 3.29 -2.71 3.38
N ALA A 58 1.96 -2.65 3.35
CA ALA A 58 1.24 -2.75 2.09
C ALA A 58 1.52 -1.54 1.19
N ALA A 59 1.57 -1.76 -0.11
CA ALA A 59 1.68 -0.69 -1.08
C ALA A 59 0.29 -0.18 -1.48
N TRP A 60 0.26 1.04 -1.96
CA TRP A 60 -0.94 1.60 -2.56
C TRP A 60 -1.14 1.04 -3.98
N ASP A 61 -2.30 0.46 -4.25
CA ASP A 61 -2.63 -0.19 -5.52
C ASP A 61 -2.63 0.77 -6.73
N GLU A 62 -2.94 2.05 -6.51
CA GLU A 62 -2.88 3.08 -7.56
C GLU A 62 -1.45 3.43 -8.02
N LEU A 63 -0.41 2.86 -7.40
CA LEU A 63 0.96 3.06 -7.85
C LEU A 63 1.27 2.43 -9.22
N GLY A 64 0.46 1.47 -9.67
CA GLY A 64 0.48 1.01 -11.06
C GLY A 64 1.44 -0.14 -11.37
N GLN A 65 2.11 -0.76 -10.42
CA GLN A 65 2.95 -1.96 -10.63
C GLN A 65 2.71 -3.02 -9.57
N SER A 66 2.63 -4.30 -10.01
CA SER A 66 2.67 -5.44 -9.11
C SER A 66 4.10 -5.92 -8.95
N VAL A 67 4.48 -6.24 -7.73
CA VAL A 67 5.74 -6.92 -7.41
C VAL A 67 5.39 -8.27 -6.83
N GLU A 68 5.95 -9.35 -7.40
CA GLU A 68 5.87 -10.65 -6.76
C GLU A 68 6.64 -10.61 -5.44
N ALA A 69 5.90 -10.72 -4.33
CA ALA A 69 6.51 -10.80 -3.01
C ALA A 69 6.93 -12.24 -2.72
N ASP A 70 8.08 -12.42 -2.10
CA ASP A 70 8.39 -13.70 -1.46
C ASP A 70 7.49 -13.84 -0.23
N MET A 71 6.45 -14.68 -0.38
CA MET A 71 5.42 -14.91 0.63
C MET A 71 6.00 -15.40 1.97
N LYS A 72 7.19 -16.01 1.97
CA LYS A 72 7.83 -16.47 3.20
C LYS A 72 8.40 -15.33 4.01
N ASP A 73 9.00 -14.36 3.33
CA ASP A 73 9.61 -13.21 3.99
C ASP A 73 8.54 -12.23 4.50
N GLU A 74 7.36 -12.21 3.86
CA GLU A 74 6.27 -11.29 4.18
C GLU A 74 5.20 -11.88 5.12
N SER A 75 5.32 -13.16 5.51
CA SER A 75 4.29 -13.85 6.31
C SER A 75 4.01 -13.21 7.66
N PHE A 76 4.98 -12.48 8.25
CA PHE A 76 4.83 -11.85 9.56
C PHE A 76 3.77 -10.74 9.62
N TRP A 77 3.36 -10.19 8.47
CA TRP A 77 2.35 -9.13 8.40
C TRP A 77 1.24 -9.39 7.37
N LEU A 78 1.55 -10.11 6.30
CA LEU A 78 0.70 -10.21 5.11
C LEU A 78 -0.61 -10.97 5.40
N GLU A 79 -0.54 -12.08 6.13
CA GLU A 79 -1.74 -12.86 6.48
C GLU A 79 -2.72 -12.03 7.32
N ASP A 80 -2.22 -11.30 8.30
CA ASP A 80 -3.02 -10.41 9.14
C ASP A 80 -3.61 -9.25 8.33
N TRP A 81 -2.84 -8.69 7.41
CA TRP A 81 -3.32 -7.63 6.52
C TRP A 81 -4.45 -8.11 5.62
N LEU A 82 -4.30 -9.28 5.01
CA LEU A 82 -5.32 -9.88 4.16
C LEU A 82 -6.61 -10.18 4.94
N MET A 83 -6.49 -10.70 6.14
CA MET A 83 -7.63 -10.93 7.02
C MET A 83 -8.33 -9.61 7.37
N PHE A 84 -7.57 -8.58 7.69
CA PHE A 84 -8.09 -7.24 7.99
C PHE A 84 -8.88 -6.66 6.81
N GLU A 85 -8.33 -6.71 5.59
CA GLU A 85 -8.99 -6.21 4.39
C GLU A 85 -10.31 -6.94 4.10
N GLN A 86 -10.34 -8.25 4.26
CA GLN A 86 -11.56 -9.05 4.07
C GLN A 86 -12.63 -8.69 5.11
N LEU A 87 -12.24 -8.53 6.37
CA LEU A 87 -13.15 -8.12 7.43
C LEU A 87 -13.67 -6.70 7.20
N LYS A 88 -12.83 -5.80 6.75
CA LYS A 88 -13.23 -4.43 6.40
C LYS A 88 -14.28 -4.41 5.29
N ILE A 89 -14.09 -5.22 4.26
CA ILE A 89 -15.08 -5.41 3.18
C ILE A 89 -16.38 -6.01 3.75
N LYS A 90 -16.29 -7.09 4.54
CA LYS A 90 -17.43 -7.77 5.15
C LYS A 90 -18.29 -6.83 5.98
N PHE A 91 -17.67 -5.91 6.70
CA PHE A 91 -18.36 -4.95 7.57
C PHE A 91 -18.56 -3.57 6.95
N GLY A 92 -18.50 -3.48 5.62
CA GLY A 92 -18.87 -2.26 4.87
C GLY A 92 -17.95 -1.06 5.13
N GLY A 93 -16.65 -1.31 5.32
CA GLY A 93 -15.66 -0.26 5.57
C GLY A 93 -15.62 0.28 7.00
N LYS A 94 -16.44 -0.25 7.92
CA LYS A 94 -16.43 0.18 9.32
C LYS A 94 -15.06 0.00 9.98
N PRO A 95 -14.66 0.92 10.87
CA PRO A 95 -13.42 0.76 11.62
C PRO A 95 -13.49 -0.49 12.52
N TRP A 96 -12.36 -1.15 12.73
CA TRP A 96 -12.28 -2.46 13.39
C TRP A 96 -12.88 -2.50 14.82
N HIS A 97 -12.83 -1.40 15.53
CA HIS A 97 -13.40 -1.31 16.89
C HIS A 97 -14.95 -1.32 16.92
N GLU A 98 -15.60 -1.11 15.78
CA GLU A 98 -17.05 -1.22 15.58
C GLU A 98 -17.50 -2.60 15.09
N TRP A 99 -16.54 -3.52 14.82
CA TRP A 99 -16.88 -4.87 14.40
C TRP A 99 -17.47 -5.69 15.56
N PRO A 100 -18.23 -6.74 15.25
CA PRO A 100 -18.72 -7.67 16.27
C PRO A 100 -17.57 -8.19 17.16
N PRO A 101 -17.82 -8.41 18.47
CA PRO A 101 -16.76 -8.73 19.43
C PRO A 101 -15.89 -9.92 19.04
N GLU A 102 -16.45 -10.95 18.41
CA GLU A 102 -15.74 -12.15 17.96
C GLU A 102 -14.68 -11.83 16.91
N TYR A 103 -14.97 -10.92 15.99
CA TYR A 103 -14.00 -10.50 14.95
C TYR A 103 -13.03 -9.46 15.49
N ARG A 104 -13.53 -8.50 16.26
CA ARG A 104 -12.70 -7.46 16.89
C ARG A 104 -11.65 -8.06 17.83
N ASN A 105 -12.01 -9.10 18.58
CA ASN A 105 -11.14 -9.79 19.53
C ASN A 105 -10.35 -10.94 18.89
N ARG A 106 -10.48 -11.14 17.56
CA ARG A 106 -9.77 -12.16 16.80
C ARG A 106 -10.07 -13.58 17.29
N ASP A 107 -11.34 -13.90 17.55
CA ASP A 107 -11.75 -15.27 17.90
C ASP A 107 -11.36 -16.23 16.77
N PRO A 108 -10.56 -17.29 17.05
CA PRO A 108 -10.08 -18.19 16.00
C PRO A 108 -11.19 -18.92 15.24
N VAL A 109 -12.32 -19.22 15.90
CA VAL A 109 -13.45 -19.89 15.27
C VAL A 109 -14.15 -18.95 14.29
N ALA A 110 -14.40 -17.71 14.71
CA ALA A 110 -15.01 -16.70 13.85
C ALA A 110 -14.12 -16.35 12.66
N LEU A 111 -12.80 -16.24 12.86
CA LEU A 111 -11.85 -15.96 11.78
C LEU A 111 -11.70 -17.12 10.80
N ALA A 112 -11.84 -18.37 11.26
CA ALA A 112 -11.80 -19.55 10.38
C ALA A 112 -12.95 -19.58 9.36
N GLU A 113 -14.06 -18.91 9.64
CA GLU A 113 -15.20 -18.79 8.72
C GLU A 113 -14.95 -17.75 7.61
N ILE A 114 -13.95 -16.89 7.77
CA ILE A 114 -13.56 -15.94 6.73
C ILE A 114 -12.81 -16.71 5.67
N ALA A 115 -13.47 -16.91 4.51
CA ALA A 115 -12.80 -17.53 3.38
C ALA A 115 -11.59 -16.70 2.98
N THR A 116 -10.41 -17.24 3.23
CA THR A 116 -9.18 -16.62 2.75
C THR A 116 -9.22 -16.63 1.23
N ILE A 117 -9.31 -15.46 0.62
CA ILE A 117 -9.18 -15.35 -0.84
C ILE A 117 -7.80 -15.88 -1.17
N PRO A 118 -7.67 -16.86 -2.10
CA PRO A 118 -6.37 -17.35 -2.50
C PRO A 118 -5.47 -16.21 -2.92
N LEU A 119 -4.27 -16.15 -2.40
CA LEU A 119 -3.31 -15.06 -2.58
C LEU A 119 -3.03 -14.70 -4.04
N HIS A 120 -3.17 -15.66 -4.96
CA HIS A 120 -3.03 -15.44 -6.41
C HIS A 120 -4.18 -14.65 -7.06
N LYS A 121 -5.26 -14.37 -6.32
CA LYS A 121 -6.38 -13.53 -6.78
C LYS A 121 -6.36 -12.13 -6.19
N LEU A 122 -5.46 -11.88 -5.26
CA LEU A 122 -5.20 -10.54 -4.75
C LEU A 122 -4.02 -10.03 -5.56
N ASP A 123 -4.25 -9.01 -6.38
CA ASP A 123 -3.17 -8.19 -6.93
C ASP A 123 -2.53 -7.47 -5.74
N LEU A 124 -1.72 -8.23 -4.99
CA LEU A 124 -1.04 -7.75 -3.81
C LEU A 124 0.18 -6.97 -4.23
N TRP A 125 0.04 -5.70 -4.10
CA TRP A 125 1.10 -4.73 -4.26
C TRP A 125 1.95 -4.72 -2.99
N VAL A 126 3.07 -5.41 -3.03
CA VAL A 126 4.09 -5.33 -1.98
C VAL A 126 5.27 -4.58 -2.58
N VAL A 127 5.49 -3.37 -2.11
CA VAL A 127 6.72 -2.66 -2.40
C VAL A 127 7.78 -3.17 -1.44
N GLY A 128 8.60 -4.10 -1.92
CA GLY A 128 9.85 -4.40 -1.24
C GLY A 128 10.76 -3.18 -1.30
N MET A 129 10.81 -2.40 -0.24
CA MET A 129 11.92 -1.48 -0.04
C MET A 129 13.14 -2.33 0.33
N ARG A 130 14.03 -2.56 -0.60
CA ARG A 130 15.41 -2.95 -0.36
C ARG A 130 16.33 -1.79 -0.68
#